data_cdf66fbc8ce3cc01d7adfce47ed299b1
#
_entry.id   cdf66fbc8ce3cc01d7adfce47ed299b1
#
_cell.length_a   1.000
_cell.length_b   1.000
_cell.length_c   1.000
_cell.angle_alpha   90.00
_cell.angle_beta   90.00
_cell.angle_gamma   90.00
#
_symmetry.space_group_name_H-M   'P 1'
#
loop_
_entity.id
_entity.type
_entity.pdbx_description
1 polymer ?
#
loop_
_entity_poly.entity_id
_entity_poly.type
_entity_poly.pdbx_seq_one_letter_code
_entity_poly.pdbx_strand_id
1 'polypeptide(L)'
;MQYYPNDVAITTQSVLDGMSITHVYYHSTDGIWEFFPDQEWVVNDLRLVAMKEIVSKDPRLLDVILKMSEREAAFYDYDEHRWVIIPYSYTD
;
A
#
# COMPACT_ATOMS: atom_id res chain seq x y z
N MET A 1 11.15 -3.71 -4.51
CA MET A 1 10.56 -4.01 -5.82
C MET A 1 10.65 -2.80 -6.73
N GLN A 2 10.41 -2.96 -8.01
CA GLN A 2 10.38 -1.82 -8.93
C GLN A 2 9.09 -1.03 -8.80
N TYR A 3 9.16 0.26 -9.07
CA TYR A 3 8.00 1.14 -9.10
C TYR A 3 7.59 1.42 -10.53
N TYR A 4 6.32 1.10 -10.85
CA TYR A 4 5.72 1.36 -12.16
C TYR A 4 4.56 2.33 -11.99
N PRO A 5 4.74 3.60 -12.38
CA PRO A 5 3.75 4.65 -12.05
C PRO A 5 2.35 4.43 -12.62
N ASN A 6 2.24 3.69 -13.72
CA ASN A 6 0.93 3.47 -14.37
C ASN A 6 0.28 2.14 -13.99
N ASP A 7 0.94 1.32 -13.15
CA ASP A 7 0.33 0.08 -12.68
C ASP A 7 -0.86 0.37 -11.76
N VAL A 8 -1.80 -0.57 -11.74
CA VAL A 8 -3.00 -0.45 -10.94
C VAL A 8 -2.70 -0.78 -9.48
N ALA A 9 -3.28 0.02 -8.59
CA ALA A 9 -3.27 -0.22 -7.16
C ALA A 9 -4.69 -0.17 -6.61
N ILE A 10 -4.91 -0.81 -5.48
CA ILE A 10 -6.16 -0.76 -4.74
C ILE A 10 -5.96 0.08 -3.49
N THR A 11 -6.89 0.98 -3.24
CA THR A 11 -6.93 1.75 -1.99
C THR A 11 -8.38 1.96 -1.58
N THR A 12 -8.64 2.80 -0.61
CA THR A 12 -9.99 3.11 -0.15
C THR A 12 -10.35 4.55 -0.50
N GLN A 13 -11.66 4.82 -0.57
CA GLN A 13 -12.14 6.19 -0.77
C GLN A 13 -11.64 7.12 0.35
N SER A 14 -11.56 6.63 1.59
CA SER A 14 -11.07 7.43 2.72
C SER A 14 -9.61 7.90 2.51
N VAL A 15 -8.76 7.05 1.92
CA VAL A 15 -7.39 7.45 1.57
C VAL A 15 -7.42 8.55 0.50
N LEU A 16 -8.27 8.39 -0.51
CA LEU A 16 -8.40 9.41 -1.57
C LEU A 16 -8.90 10.73 -1.01
N ASP A 17 -9.69 10.69 0.05
CA ASP A 17 -10.22 11.87 0.75
C ASP A 17 -9.23 12.47 1.77
N GLY A 18 -8.05 11.88 1.93
CA GLY A 18 -6.98 12.45 2.75
C GLY A 18 -6.52 11.64 3.96
N MET A 19 -7.12 10.46 4.22
CA MET A 19 -6.67 9.61 5.31
C MET A 19 -5.30 9.02 5.01
N SER A 20 -4.44 8.97 6.03
CA SER A 20 -3.08 8.43 5.87
C SER A 20 -3.08 6.95 5.58
N ILE A 21 -2.18 6.51 4.70
CA ILE A 21 -1.93 5.10 4.45
C ILE A 21 -1.00 4.57 5.54
N THR A 22 -1.36 3.44 6.12
CA THR A 22 -0.57 2.79 7.18
C THR A 22 -0.24 1.33 6.89
N HIS A 23 -0.83 0.74 5.86
CA HIS A 23 -0.62 -0.65 5.50
C HIS A 23 -0.41 -0.78 4.00
N VAL A 24 0.62 -1.54 3.60
CA VAL A 24 0.96 -1.79 2.20
C VAL A 24 1.11 -3.29 2.00
N TYR A 25 0.39 -3.81 1.02
CA TYR A 25 0.45 -5.22 0.64
C TYR A 25 0.73 -5.35 -0.86
N TYR A 26 1.40 -6.42 -1.23
CA TYR A 26 1.61 -6.76 -2.63
C TYR A 26 1.14 -8.19 -2.88
N HIS A 27 0.22 -8.36 -3.83
CA HIS A 27 -0.27 -9.67 -4.27
C HIS A 27 0.60 -10.17 -5.41
N SER A 28 1.51 -11.11 -5.10
CA SER A 28 2.44 -11.65 -6.11
C SER A 28 1.72 -12.43 -7.21
N THR A 29 0.53 -12.97 -6.91
CA THR A 29 -0.23 -13.78 -7.87
C THR A 29 -0.70 -12.95 -9.08
N ASP A 30 -1.16 -11.72 -8.85
CA ASP A 30 -1.70 -10.85 -9.91
C ASP A 30 -0.94 -9.54 -10.05
N GLY A 31 0.07 -9.30 -9.22
CA GLY A 31 0.90 -8.11 -9.31
C GLY A 31 0.23 -6.83 -8.87
N ILE A 32 -0.78 -6.92 -8.01
CA ILE A 32 -1.54 -5.75 -7.55
C ILE A 32 -1.07 -5.31 -6.18
N TRP A 33 -0.81 -4.01 -6.05
CA TRP A 33 -0.52 -3.37 -4.78
C TRP A 33 -1.79 -2.93 -4.09
N GLU A 34 -1.80 -3.01 -2.74
CA GLU A 34 -2.89 -2.52 -1.90
C GLU A 34 -2.36 -1.56 -0.86
N PHE A 35 -3.06 -0.43 -0.68
CA PHE A 35 -2.68 0.63 0.24
C PHE A 35 -3.89 0.98 1.10
N PHE A 36 -3.81 0.70 2.40
CA PHE A 36 -4.95 0.84 3.30
C PHE A 36 -4.64 1.75 4.48
N PRO A 37 -5.68 2.43 5.00
CA PRO A 37 -5.55 3.23 6.22
C PRO A 37 -5.68 2.34 7.47
N ASP A 38 -5.42 2.92 8.63
CA ASP A 38 -5.63 2.28 9.93
C ASP A 38 -7.09 2.49 10.36
N GLN A 39 -8.01 2.00 9.55
CA GLN A 39 -9.44 2.10 9.75
C GLN A 39 -10.10 0.94 9.03
N GLU A 40 -11.16 0.40 9.61
CA GLU A 40 -11.95 -0.64 8.96
C GLU A 40 -12.58 -0.10 7.67
N TRP A 41 -12.64 -0.96 6.68
CA TRP A 41 -13.24 -0.65 5.39
C TRP A 41 -14.06 -1.85 4.90
N VAL A 42 -14.99 -1.58 4.00
CA VAL A 42 -15.79 -2.60 3.33
C VAL A 42 -15.51 -2.58 1.83
N VAL A 43 -15.92 -3.64 1.13
CA VAL A 43 -15.63 -3.80 -0.30
C VAL A 43 -16.08 -2.57 -1.12
N ASN A 44 -17.21 -1.96 -0.75
CA ASN A 44 -17.73 -0.79 -1.46
C ASN A 44 -16.82 0.44 -1.33
N ASP A 45 -15.91 0.45 -0.36
CA ASP A 45 -14.96 1.54 -0.18
C ASP A 45 -13.72 1.42 -1.07
N LEU A 46 -13.54 0.27 -1.72
CA LEU A 46 -12.34 0.03 -2.53
C LEU A 46 -12.38 0.81 -3.84
N ARG A 47 -11.21 1.33 -4.23
CA ARG A 47 -11.02 2.10 -5.45
C ARG A 47 -9.76 1.64 -6.17
N LEU A 48 -9.81 1.63 -7.50
CA LEU A 48 -8.65 1.37 -8.33
C LEU A 48 -8.02 2.70 -8.74
N VAL A 49 -6.72 2.81 -8.55
CA VAL A 49 -5.95 4.00 -8.90
C VAL A 49 -4.63 3.59 -9.54
N ALA A 50 -3.92 4.55 -10.13
CA ALA A 50 -2.56 4.30 -10.58
C ALA A 50 -1.58 4.47 -9.42
N MET A 51 -0.48 3.71 -9.45
CA MET A 51 0.56 3.78 -8.43
C MET A 51 1.06 5.22 -8.21
N LYS A 52 1.17 6.00 -9.29
CA LYS A 52 1.62 7.40 -9.19
C LYS A 52 0.70 8.26 -8.33
N GLU A 53 -0.59 7.96 -8.28
CA GLU A 53 -1.53 8.71 -7.44
C GLU A 53 -1.26 8.45 -5.96
N ILE A 54 -0.91 7.22 -5.61
CA ILE A 54 -0.55 6.86 -4.24
C ILE A 54 0.74 7.57 -3.81
N VAL A 55 1.78 7.50 -4.63
CA VAL A 55 3.07 8.13 -4.33
C VAL A 55 2.93 9.66 -4.28
N SER A 56 2.06 10.23 -5.10
CA SER A 56 1.77 11.67 -5.07
C SER A 56 1.15 12.09 -3.74
N LYS A 57 0.28 11.27 -3.16
CA LYS A 57 -0.35 11.54 -1.86
C LYS A 57 0.63 11.39 -0.70
N ASP A 58 1.50 10.40 -0.76
CA ASP A 58 2.50 10.15 0.29
C ASP A 58 3.82 9.73 -0.36
N PRO A 59 4.71 10.69 -0.64
CA PRO A 59 6.00 10.38 -1.28
C PRO A 59 6.90 9.41 -0.51
N ARG A 60 6.69 9.25 0.80
CA ARG A 60 7.45 8.28 1.61
C ARG A 60 7.23 6.84 1.14
N LEU A 61 6.08 6.57 0.51
CA LEU A 61 5.74 5.23 0.02
C LEU A 61 6.62 4.76 -1.12
N LEU A 62 7.22 5.66 -1.88
CA LEU A 62 8.15 5.26 -2.93
C LEU A 62 9.32 4.47 -2.34
N ASP A 63 9.89 4.94 -1.23
CA ASP A 63 10.98 4.24 -0.55
C ASP A 63 10.53 2.88 -0.03
N VAL A 64 9.33 2.80 0.54
CA VAL A 64 8.74 1.54 1.02
C VAL A 64 8.59 0.54 -0.12
N ILE A 65 8.01 0.97 -1.25
CA ILE A 65 7.81 0.14 -2.43
C ILE A 65 9.15 -0.43 -2.93
N LEU A 66 10.16 0.43 -3.04
CA LEU A 66 11.47 0.03 -3.54
C LEU A 66 12.18 -0.96 -2.62
N LYS A 67 11.92 -0.90 -1.32
CA LYS A 67 12.54 -1.78 -0.32
C LYS A 67 11.82 -3.11 -0.13
N MET A 68 10.53 -3.19 -0.47
CA MET A 68 9.76 -4.43 -0.28
C MET A 68 10.12 -5.49 -1.31
N SER A 69 10.04 -6.75 -0.87
CA SER A 69 10.12 -7.94 -1.74
C SER A 69 8.72 -8.54 -1.92
N GLU A 70 8.59 -9.49 -2.85
CA GLU A 70 7.29 -10.04 -3.24
C GLU A 70 6.49 -10.67 -2.11
N ARG A 71 7.16 -11.19 -1.08
CA ARG A 71 6.49 -11.88 0.04
C ARG A 71 6.60 -11.08 1.32
N GLU A 72 6.42 -9.78 1.19
CA GLU A 72 6.49 -8.87 2.31
C GLU A 72 5.29 -7.94 2.32
N ALA A 73 5.02 -7.38 3.48
CA ALA A 73 4.07 -6.28 3.68
C ALA A 73 4.76 -5.21 4.49
N ALA A 74 4.20 -4.02 4.48
CA ALA A 74 4.73 -2.92 5.28
C ALA A 74 3.60 -2.30 6.10
N PHE A 75 3.93 -1.84 7.29
CA PHE A 75 3.02 -1.07 8.11
C PHE A 75 3.75 0.08 8.76
N TYR A 76 3.02 1.16 9.08
CA TYR A 76 3.59 2.30 9.76
C TYR A 76 3.54 2.07 11.26
N ASP A 77 4.71 2.12 11.91
CA ASP A 77 4.85 2.00 13.35
C ASP A 77 4.83 3.40 13.97
N TYR A 78 3.73 3.74 14.64
CA TYR A 78 3.54 5.06 15.25
C TYR A 78 4.49 5.29 16.42
N ASP A 79 4.87 4.24 17.15
CA ASP A 79 5.78 4.36 18.30
C ASP A 79 7.20 4.70 17.83
N GLU A 80 7.64 4.05 16.76
CA GLU A 80 8.98 4.25 16.19
C GLU A 80 9.01 5.33 15.12
N HIS A 81 7.85 5.84 14.69
CA HIS A 81 7.72 6.84 13.62
C HIS A 81 8.39 6.40 12.32
N ARG A 82 8.20 5.14 11.94
CA ARG A 82 8.81 4.59 10.73
C ARG A 82 7.97 3.49 10.12
N TRP A 83 8.22 3.22 8.84
CA TRP A 83 7.68 2.06 8.15
C TRP A 83 8.47 0.81 8.53
N VAL A 84 7.76 -0.28 8.78
CA VAL A 84 8.34 -1.59 9.11
C VAL A 84 7.92 -2.58 8.03
N ILE A 85 8.89 -3.29 7.48
CA ILE A 85 8.66 -4.32 6.46
C ILE A 85 8.78 -5.67 7.12
N ILE A 86 7.76 -6.51 6.95
CA ILE A 86 7.69 -7.84 7.56
C ILE A 86 7.43 -8.91 6.50
N PRO A 87 7.85 -10.16 6.75
CA PRO A 87 7.45 -11.27 5.90
C PRO A 87 5.92 -11.41 5.91
N TYR A 88 5.36 -11.61 4.74
CA TYR A 88 3.92 -11.78 4.58
C TYR A 88 3.63 -12.58 3.32
N SER A 89 2.74 -13.56 3.41
CA SER A 89 2.27 -14.27 2.24
C SER A 89 0.77 -14.46 2.31
N TYR A 90 0.11 -14.27 1.17
CA TYR A 90 -1.31 -14.60 1.06
C TYR A 90 -1.46 -16.10 0.93
N THR A 91 -2.34 -16.67 1.75
CA THR A 91 -2.77 -18.05 1.59
C THR A 91 -4.15 -18.00 0.95
N ASP A 92 -4.25 -18.60 -0.21
CA ASP A 92 -5.54 -18.72 -0.89
C ASP A 92 -6.41 -19.78 -0.21
#